data_b51212112c8fbc0a50eaf8f73326e553
#
_entry.id   b51212112c8fbc0a50eaf8f73326e553
#
_cell.length_a   1.000
_cell.length_b   1.000
_cell.length_c   1.000
_cell.angle_alpha   90.00
_cell.angle_beta   90.00
_cell.angle_gamma   90.00
#
_symmetry.space_group_name_H-M   'P 1'
#
loop_
_entity.id
_entity.type
_entity.pdbx_description
1 polymer ?
#
loop_
_entity_poly.entity_id
_entity_poly.type
_entity_poly.pdbx_seq_one_letter_code
_entity_poly.pdbx_strand_id
1 'polypeptide(L)'
;MRLVSRVLSVAAAASLALPGLAGAAPVKIGFINTITGAEAPIGETMTNGLELALEDLKKQGIDVKVIRQDDTGKPDKAISAIEQLATGDEVTAVVGPYTSACANAVAKQAEQYGVSQVIPAASKEDITRQGYKWVFRVNAPAHVYARSLIDAALAFGKPASVAFIYESTDFGASLSKVGKEYAVSKGLTVVADEAYQKGSPDYRSTLSKVKGQNPDLVFMVSYVADAILLMRQSREMGLKPQAFLGGGAGFDTAQFEGEKDISTNVFSVTQWTPDSSKASKDFAARYQARFGKRPTYHAACTYTSMMVVGAAVKVGGADRAKVRAALASGTWQTIMDEVKFEAYEGFTNQNRNAMPVIQYQAGKSVTVYPPKAATAKAVYPFPGWK
;
A
#
# COMPACT_ATOMS: atom_id res chain seq x y z
N MET A 1 -54.05 -31.08 77.65
CA MET A 1 -53.61 -31.60 76.34
C MET A 1 -53.45 -30.43 75.39
N ARG A 2 -52.21 -30.02 75.10
CA ARG A 2 -51.92 -28.91 74.20
C ARG A 2 -51.20 -29.47 72.95
N LEU A 3 -51.88 -29.39 71.77
CA LEU A 3 -51.27 -29.68 70.51
C LEU A 3 -50.34 -28.54 70.07
N VAL A 4 -49.11 -28.86 69.77
CA VAL A 4 -48.10 -27.95 69.23
C VAL A 4 -48.01 -28.20 67.72
N SER A 5 -48.53 -27.30 66.88
CA SER A 5 -48.37 -27.32 65.44
C SER A 5 -46.97 -26.80 65.05
N ARG A 6 -46.20 -27.64 64.39
CA ARG A 6 -44.95 -27.22 63.73
C ARG A 6 -45.22 -26.73 62.32
N VAL A 7 -44.92 -25.46 62.07
CA VAL A 7 -44.94 -24.87 60.75
C VAL A 7 -43.54 -25.11 60.12
N LEU A 8 -43.50 -25.89 59.04
CA LEU A 8 -42.28 -26.01 58.21
C LEU A 8 -42.24 -24.81 57.22
N SER A 9 -41.26 -23.94 57.37
CA SER A 9 -40.93 -22.91 56.40
C SER A 9 -40.01 -23.48 55.33
N VAL A 10 -40.55 -23.61 54.11
CA VAL A 10 -39.72 -23.94 52.92
C VAL A 10 -39.16 -22.62 52.37
N ALA A 11 -37.84 -22.47 52.54
CA ALA A 11 -37.09 -21.38 51.90
C ALA A 11 -36.79 -21.75 50.44
N ALA A 12 -37.50 -21.15 49.48
CA ALA A 12 -37.16 -21.27 48.05
C ALA A 12 -35.93 -20.37 47.73
N ALA A 13 -34.81 -21.01 47.52
CA ALA A 13 -33.63 -20.32 47.00
C ALA A 13 -33.83 -20.01 45.51
N ALA A 14 -34.15 -18.74 45.18
CA ALA A 14 -34.14 -18.24 43.80
C ALA A 14 -32.70 -18.08 43.32
N SER A 15 -32.22 -19.02 42.54
CA SER A 15 -30.92 -18.91 41.82
C SER A 15 -31.05 -17.80 40.75
N LEU A 16 -30.54 -16.60 41.06
CA LEU A 16 -30.29 -15.57 40.07
C LEU A 16 -29.17 -16.06 39.12
N ALA A 17 -29.56 -16.63 37.97
CA ALA A 17 -28.67 -16.86 36.87
C ALA A 17 -28.25 -15.48 36.32
N LEU A 18 -27.02 -15.06 36.67
CA LEU A 18 -26.36 -13.94 36.01
C LEU A 18 -26.33 -14.27 34.51
N PRO A 19 -26.85 -13.39 33.63
CA PRO A 19 -26.67 -13.59 32.18
C PRO A 19 -25.15 -13.56 31.94
N GLY A 20 -24.61 -14.70 31.50
CA GLY A 20 -23.22 -14.80 31.08
C GLY A 20 -22.96 -13.69 30.07
N LEU A 21 -21.89 -12.91 30.24
CA LEU A 21 -21.32 -12.02 29.25
C LEU A 21 -20.92 -12.92 28.06
N ALA A 22 -21.89 -13.24 27.21
CA ALA A 22 -21.60 -13.77 25.88
C ALA A 22 -20.82 -12.65 25.18
N GLY A 23 -19.51 -12.81 25.07
CA GLY A 23 -18.68 -11.88 24.32
C GLY A 23 -19.32 -11.69 22.94
N ALA A 24 -19.48 -10.45 22.49
CA ALA A 24 -20.01 -10.16 21.17
C ALA A 24 -19.15 -10.93 20.14
N ALA A 25 -19.80 -11.55 19.15
CA ALA A 25 -19.08 -12.25 18.10
C ALA A 25 -18.06 -11.30 17.43
N PRO A 26 -16.87 -11.78 17.06
CA PRO A 26 -15.85 -10.93 16.46
C PRO A 26 -16.38 -10.32 15.16
N VAL A 27 -16.06 -9.02 14.95
CA VAL A 27 -16.46 -8.31 13.74
C VAL A 27 -15.71 -8.85 12.54
N LYS A 28 -16.42 -9.21 11.48
CA LYS A 28 -15.82 -9.76 10.25
C LYS A 28 -15.26 -8.64 9.37
N ILE A 29 -13.99 -8.76 8.99
CA ILE A 29 -13.30 -7.86 8.06
C ILE A 29 -12.79 -8.67 6.89
N GLY A 30 -13.04 -8.21 5.66
CA GLY A 30 -12.48 -8.81 4.45
C GLY A 30 -11.03 -8.34 4.22
N PHE A 31 -10.21 -9.23 3.70
CA PHE A 31 -8.88 -8.91 3.19
C PHE A 31 -8.73 -9.49 1.79
N ILE A 32 -8.75 -8.61 0.77
CA ILE A 32 -8.51 -9.00 -0.62
C ILE A 32 -7.04 -8.71 -0.92
N ASN A 33 -6.31 -9.72 -1.37
CA ASN A 33 -4.88 -9.60 -1.62
C ASN A 33 -4.45 -10.57 -2.72
N THR A 34 -3.34 -10.30 -3.39
CA THR A 34 -2.74 -11.22 -4.37
C THR A 34 -1.92 -12.27 -3.62
N ILE A 35 -2.56 -13.38 -3.24
CA ILE A 35 -1.92 -14.48 -2.48
C ILE A 35 -1.15 -15.40 -3.44
N THR A 36 -1.67 -15.58 -4.64
CA THR A 36 -1.04 -16.38 -5.71
C THR A 36 -0.81 -15.53 -6.96
N GLY A 37 0.00 -16.01 -7.90
CA GLY A 37 0.32 -15.31 -9.14
C GLY A 37 1.60 -14.48 -9.07
N ALA A 38 1.80 -13.61 -10.06
CA ALA A 38 3.06 -12.87 -10.23
C ALA A 38 3.40 -11.92 -9.07
N GLU A 39 2.38 -11.37 -8.43
CA GLU A 39 2.54 -10.40 -7.32
C GLU A 39 2.48 -11.08 -5.93
N ALA A 40 2.44 -12.40 -5.84
CA ALA A 40 2.39 -13.14 -4.58
C ALA A 40 3.49 -12.75 -3.56
N PRO A 41 4.73 -12.41 -3.97
CA PRO A 41 5.75 -11.96 -3.02
C PRO A 41 5.39 -10.65 -2.30
N ILE A 42 4.66 -9.75 -2.98
CA ILE A 42 4.12 -8.55 -2.34
C ILE A 42 2.89 -8.90 -1.49
N GLY A 43 2.04 -9.81 -1.98
CA GLY A 43 0.93 -10.35 -1.22
C GLY A 43 1.36 -10.96 0.12
N GLU A 44 2.47 -11.72 0.15
CA GLU A 44 3.10 -12.22 1.38
C GLU A 44 3.50 -11.05 2.30
N THR A 45 4.18 -10.04 1.76
CA THR A 45 4.61 -8.86 2.53
C THR A 45 3.43 -8.13 3.17
N MET A 46 2.33 -7.96 2.44
CA MET A 46 1.09 -7.34 2.93
C MET A 46 0.42 -8.21 4.00
N THR A 47 0.36 -9.54 3.78
CA THR A 47 -0.17 -10.48 4.77
C THR A 47 0.62 -10.42 6.08
N ASN A 48 1.94 -10.32 6.02
CA ASN A 48 2.78 -10.17 7.20
C ASN A 48 2.50 -8.86 7.96
N GLY A 49 2.23 -7.77 7.25
CA GLY A 49 1.76 -6.51 7.85
C GLY A 49 0.40 -6.66 8.54
N LEU A 50 -0.53 -7.36 7.90
CA LEU A 50 -1.84 -7.69 8.48
C LEU A 50 -1.70 -8.49 9.79
N GLU A 51 -0.84 -9.52 9.82
CA GLU A 51 -0.66 -10.35 11.02
C GLU A 51 -0.21 -9.53 12.23
N LEU A 52 0.75 -8.61 12.05
CA LEU A 52 1.17 -7.71 13.12
C LEU A 52 0.06 -6.77 13.57
N ALA A 53 -0.77 -6.28 12.63
CA ALA A 53 -1.91 -5.44 12.97
C ALA A 53 -2.95 -6.21 13.81
N LEU A 54 -3.24 -7.47 13.46
CA LEU A 54 -4.18 -8.31 14.22
C LEU A 54 -3.69 -8.57 15.66
N GLU A 55 -2.39 -8.80 15.84
CA GLU A 55 -1.82 -8.92 17.19
C GLU A 55 -2.01 -7.64 18.02
N ASP A 56 -1.79 -6.48 17.41
CA ASP A 56 -1.90 -5.23 18.12
C ASP A 56 -3.35 -4.81 18.37
N LEU A 57 -4.27 -5.10 17.47
CA LEU A 57 -5.71 -4.94 17.70
C LEU A 57 -6.19 -5.82 18.86
N LYS A 58 -5.74 -7.07 18.90
CA LYS A 58 -6.07 -7.99 20.01
C LYS A 58 -5.55 -7.46 21.35
N LYS A 59 -4.33 -6.93 21.41
CA LYS A 59 -3.78 -6.28 22.62
C LYS A 59 -4.61 -5.06 23.05
N GLN A 60 -5.26 -4.37 22.09
CA GLN A 60 -6.15 -3.22 22.36
C GLN A 60 -7.59 -3.65 22.70
N GLY A 61 -7.85 -4.94 22.83
CA GLY A 61 -9.19 -5.48 23.10
C GLY A 61 -10.14 -5.38 21.92
N ILE A 62 -9.64 -5.24 20.70
CA ILE A 62 -10.42 -5.19 19.46
C ILE A 62 -10.35 -6.56 18.82
N ASP A 63 -11.45 -7.31 18.91
CA ASP A 63 -11.56 -8.66 18.35
C ASP A 63 -12.19 -8.61 16.96
N VAL A 64 -11.41 -9.00 15.95
CA VAL A 64 -11.84 -9.05 14.54
C VAL A 64 -11.51 -10.40 13.94
N LYS A 65 -12.42 -10.91 13.11
CA LYS A 65 -12.22 -12.10 12.30
C LYS A 65 -11.94 -11.68 10.85
N VAL A 66 -10.73 -11.94 10.36
CA VAL A 66 -10.37 -11.62 8.98
C VAL A 66 -10.72 -12.79 8.05
N ILE A 67 -11.49 -12.49 6.98
CA ILE A 67 -11.80 -13.40 5.89
C ILE A 67 -10.95 -13.00 4.70
N ARG A 68 -10.07 -13.92 4.25
CA ARG A 68 -9.08 -13.67 3.20
C ARG A 68 -9.59 -14.17 1.85
N GLN A 69 -9.38 -13.36 0.81
CA GLN A 69 -9.70 -13.70 -0.58
C GLN A 69 -8.47 -13.43 -1.46
N ASP A 70 -8.21 -14.35 -2.36
CA ASP A 70 -7.13 -14.24 -3.35
C ASP A 70 -7.67 -13.66 -4.66
N ASP A 71 -7.20 -12.49 -5.05
CA ASP A 71 -7.53 -11.88 -6.34
C ASP A 71 -6.61 -12.33 -7.49
N THR A 72 -5.57 -13.08 -7.19
CA THR A 72 -4.55 -13.52 -8.16
C THR A 72 -3.96 -12.39 -9.03
N GLY A 73 -4.13 -11.14 -8.61
CA GLY A 73 -3.78 -9.93 -9.36
C GLY A 73 -4.72 -9.64 -10.56
N LYS A 74 -5.92 -10.25 -10.61
CA LYS A 74 -6.89 -10.12 -11.70
C LYS A 74 -8.16 -9.40 -11.26
N PRO A 75 -8.62 -8.37 -11.99
CA PRO A 75 -9.80 -7.59 -11.63
C PRO A 75 -11.10 -8.40 -11.52
N ASP A 76 -11.31 -9.39 -12.38
CA ASP A 76 -12.48 -10.27 -12.34
C ASP A 76 -12.53 -11.09 -11.05
N LYS A 77 -11.39 -11.61 -10.59
CA LYS A 77 -11.27 -12.32 -9.32
C LYS A 77 -11.48 -11.38 -8.12
N ALA A 78 -10.96 -10.16 -8.20
CA ALA A 78 -11.17 -9.16 -7.16
C ALA A 78 -12.65 -8.75 -7.03
N ILE A 79 -13.40 -8.66 -8.17
CA ILE A 79 -14.84 -8.43 -8.16
C ILE A 79 -15.58 -9.59 -7.49
N SER A 80 -15.28 -10.83 -7.85
CA SER A 80 -15.89 -12.01 -7.21
C SER A 80 -15.57 -12.06 -5.71
N ALA A 81 -14.37 -11.67 -5.32
CA ALA A 81 -13.93 -11.63 -3.92
C ALA A 81 -14.74 -10.60 -3.10
N ILE A 82 -14.91 -9.38 -3.59
CA ILE A 82 -15.72 -8.38 -2.87
C ILE A 82 -17.19 -8.76 -2.82
N GLU A 83 -17.75 -9.36 -3.86
CA GLU A 83 -19.11 -9.85 -3.87
C GLU A 83 -19.34 -10.91 -2.79
N GLN A 84 -18.47 -11.94 -2.73
CA GLN A 84 -18.54 -12.96 -1.70
C GLN A 84 -18.41 -12.38 -0.30
N LEU A 85 -17.44 -11.49 -0.08
CA LEU A 85 -17.22 -10.85 1.22
C LEU A 85 -18.42 -9.98 1.64
N ALA A 86 -19.04 -9.26 0.70
CA ALA A 86 -20.12 -8.33 0.99
C ALA A 86 -21.46 -9.04 1.22
N THR A 87 -21.80 -10.07 0.43
CA THR A 87 -23.12 -10.70 0.39
C THR A 87 -23.15 -12.07 1.04
N GLY A 88 -22.11 -12.88 0.91
CA GLY A 88 -22.01 -14.22 1.51
C GLY A 88 -21.45 -14.20 2.92
N ASP A 89 -20.34 -13.50 3.12
CA ASP A 89 -19.68 -13.43 4.42
C ASP A 89 -20.19 -12.28 5.29
N GLU A 90 -20.84 -11.27 4.72
CA GLU A 90 -21.38 -10.09 5.38
C GLU A 90 -20.34 -9.32 6.19
N VAL A 91 -19.15 -9.11 5.60
CA VAL A 91 -18.08 -8.34 6.26
C VAL A 91 -18.45 -6.88 6.47
N THR A 92 -17.93 -6.27 7.52
CA THR A 92 -18.18 -4.87 7.87
C THR A 92 -17.37 -3.89 7.03
N ALA A 93 -16.12 -4.25 6.71
CA ALA A 93 -15.22 -3.48 5.85
C ALA A 93 -14.26 -4.43 5.14
N VAL A 94 -13.56 -3.92 4.12
CA VAL A 94 -12.54 -4.65 3.36
C VAL A 94 -11.25 -3.85 3.31
N VAL A 95 -10.10 -4.50 3.59
CA VAL A 95 -8.77 -3.97 3.35
C VAL A 95 -8.22 -4.58 2.07
N GLY A 96 -7.67 -3.75 1.17
CA GLY A 96 -7.17 -4.19 -0.13
C GLY A 96 -7.99 -3.68 -1.31
N PRO A 97 -7.77 -4.21 -2.53
CA PRO A 97 -6.64 -5.05 -2.95
C PRO A 97 -5.30 -4.32 -3.14
N TYR A 98 -4.29 -5.07 -3.64
CA TYR A 98 -2.96 -4.54 -3.89
C TYR A 98 -2.87 -3.74 -5.19
N THR A 99 -3.17 -4.37 -6.34
CA THR A 99 -2.94 -3.74 -7.64
C THR A 99 -3.97 -2.65 -7.94
N SER A 100 -3.56 -1.61 -8.68
CA SER A 100 -4.47 -0.52 -9.05
C SER A 100 -5.65 -1.00 -9.87
N ALA A 101 -5.47 -1.95 -10.78
CA ALA A 101 -6.54 -2.52 -11.58
C ALA A 101 -7.59 -3.25 -10.72
N CYS A 102 -7.14 -4.08 -9.77
CA CYS A 102 -8.04 -4.76 -8.83
C CYS A 102 -8.74 -3.77 -7.89
N ALA A 103 -7.98 -2.81 -7.31
CA ALA A 103 -8.55 -1.84 -6.38
C ALA A 103 -9.60 -0.93 -7.04
N ASN A 104 -9.36 -0.51 -8.29
CA ASN A 104 -10.32 0.26 -9.08
C ASN A 104 -11.59 -0.55 -9.41
N ALA A 105 -11.44 -1.82 -9.74
CA ALA A 105 -12.58 -2.71 -9.99
C ALA A 105 -13.42 -2.95 -8.72
N VAL A 106 -12.77 -3.17 -7.57
CA VAL A 106 -13.43 -3.33 -6.27
C VAL A 106 -14.11 -2.05 -5.80
N ALA A 107 -13.55 -0.87 -6.11
CA ALA A 107 -14.08 0.42 -5.66
C ALA A 107 -15.55 0.64 -6.07
N LYS A 108 -15.88 0.31 -7.32
CA LYS A 108 -17.26 0.38 -7.82
C LYS A 108 -18.20 -0.58 -7.07
N GLN A 109 -17.74 -1.80 -6.79
CA GLN A 109 -18.53 -2.81 -6.09
C GLN A 109 -18.70 -2.46 -4.61
N ALA A 110 -17.64 -1.94 -3.95
CA ALA A 110 -17.68 -1.49 -2.58
C ALA A 110 -18.72 -0.38 -2.37
N GLU A 111 -18.80 0.58 -3.31
CA GLU A 111 -19.85 1.62 -3.32
C GLU A 111 -21.22 1.01 -3.49
N GLN A 112 -21.39 0.06 -4.41
CA GLN A 112 -22.69 -0.59 -4.70
C GLN A 112 -23.19 -1.42 -3.51
N TYR A 113 -22.32 -2.17 -2.83
CA TYR A 113 -22.68 -3.03 -1.71
C TYR A 113 -22.71 -2.29 -0.37
N GLY A 114 -22.32 -1.02 -0.30
CA GLY A 114 -22.21 -0.28 0.94
C GLY A 114 -21.23 -0.92 1.95
N VAL A 115 -20.07 -1.34 1.47
CA VAL A 115 -18.98 -1.90 2.27
C VAL A 115 -17.74 -1.03 2.13
N SER A 116 -17.20 -0.53 3.24
CA SER A 116 -16.02 0.32 3.19
C SER A 116 -14.80 -0.43 2.68
N GLN A 117 -14.25 0.01 1.54
CA GLN A 117 -12.96 -0.43 1.04
C GLN A 117 -11.88 0.51 1.55
N VAL A 118 -10.87 -0.01 2.26
CA VAL A 118 -9.69 0.73 2.70
C VAL A 118 -8.48 0.23 1.92
N ILE A 119 -7.95 1.09 1.04
CA ILE A 119 -6.92 0.73 0.06
C ILE A 119 -5.53 1.02 0.64
N PRO A 120 -4.68 -0.03 0.82
CA PRO A 120 -3.34 0.14 1.41
C PRO A 120 -2.28 0.60 0.40
N ALA A 121 -2.34 0.20 -0.86
CA ALA A 121 -1.19 0.36 -1.76
C ALA A 121 -1.50 0.76 -3.21
N ALA A 122 -2.74 0.66 -3.71
CA ALA A 122 -3.08 1.02 -5.09
C ALA A 122 -3.06 2.53 -5.32
N SER A 123 -2.27 3.00 -6.30
CA SER A 123 -1.98 4.43 -6.50
C SER A 123 -2.68 5.07 -7.70
N LYS A 124 -3.41 4.32 -8.56
CA LYS A 124 -4.11 4.92 -9.71
C LYS A 124 -4.84 6.21 -9.29
N GLU A 125 -4.63 7.26 -10.05
CA GLU A 125 -5.08 8.62 -9.72
C GLU A 125 -6.57 8.67 -9.43
N ASP A 126 -7.39 8.07 -10.29
CA ASP A 126 -8.83 8.27 -10.28
C ASP A 126 -9.61 7.45 -9.25
N ILE A 127 -8.99 6.49 -8.54
CA ILE A 127 -9.74 5.59 -7.63
C ILE A 127 -10.57 6.39 -6.61
N THR A 128 -10.00 7.44 -6.04
CA THR A 128 -10.67 8.30 -5.06
C THR A 128 -11.14 9.63 -5.64
N ARG A 129 -11.23 9.77 -6.98
CA ARG A 129 -11.81 10.94 -7.68
C ARG A 129 -13.22 10.68 -8.23
N GLN A 130 -13.76 9.48 -8.00
CA GLN A 130 -15.08 9.09 -8.52
C GLN A 130 -16.26 9.53 -7.63
N GLY A 131 -16.00 10.22 -6.52
CA GLY A 131 -17.02 10.68 -5.59
C GLY A 131 -17.62 9.57 -4.71
N TYR A 132 -17.01 8.39 -4.68
CA TYR A 132 -17.46 7.27 -3.87
C TYR A 132 -17.39 7.57 -2.37
N LYS A 133 -18.42 7.18 -1.64
CA LYS A 133 -18.56 7.40 -0.20
C LYS A 133 -17.97 6.26 0.63
N TRP A 134 -17.81 5.08 0.03
CA TRP A 134 -17.37 3.86 0.70
C TRP A 134 -15.92 3.47 0.36
N VAL A 135 -15.21 4.29 -0.42
CA VAL A 135 -13.84 4.03 -0.83
C VAL A 135 -12.91 5.00 -0.13
N PHE A 136 -11.93 4.45 0.60
CA PHE A 136 -10.93 5.17 1.41
C PHE A 136 -9.54 4.73 0.99
N ARG A 137 -8.59 5.65 0.88
CA ARG A 137 -7.22 5.30 0.49
C ARG A 137 -6.19 5.86 1.46
N VAL A 138 -5.43 4.95 2.08
CA VAL A 138 -4.34 5.27 3.00
C VAL A 138 -3.11 5.75 2.23
N ASN A 139 -2.76 5.10 1.13
CA ASN A 139 -1.58 5.46 0.34
C ASN A 139 -1.78 6.71 -0.54
N ALA A 140 -0.68 7.27 -1.01
CA ALA A 140 -0.68 8.42 -1.89
C ALA A 140 -1.23 8.09 -3.29
N PRO A 141 -1.90 9.03 -3.97
CA PRO A 141 -2.23 8.93 -5.39
C PRO A 141 -1.00 9.09 -6.28
N ALA A 142 -1.10 8.66 -7.54
CA ALA A 142 0.03 8.57 -8.48
C ALA A 142 0.82 9.89 -8.68
N HIS A 143 0.14 11.03 -8.69
CA HIS A 143 0.83 12.31 -8.87
C HIS A 143 1.86 12.62 -7.77
N VAL A 144 1.64 12.14 -6.53
CA VAL A 144 2.59 12.35 -5.43
C VAL A 144 3.87 11.54 -5.66
N TYR A 145 3.75 10.31 -6.20
CA TYR A 145 4.90 9.48 -6.59
C TYR A 145 5.78 10.20 -7.64
N ALA A 146 5.12 10.69 -8.70
CA ALA A 146 5.81 11.38 -9.78
C ALA A 146 6.51 12.65 -9.30
N ARG A 147 5.79 13.48 -8.54
CA ARG A 147 6.33 14.74 -7.97
C ARG A 147 7.57 14.47 -7.11
N SER A 148 7.48 13.53 -6.18
CA SER A 148 8.60 13.25 -5.28
C SER A 148 9.87 12.82 -6.02
N LEU A 149 9.76 11.95 -7.03
CA LEU A 149 10.91 11.49 -7.81
C LEU A 149 11.51 12.58 -8.69
N ILE A 150 10.66 13.34 -9.39
CA ILE A 150 11.11 14.41 -10.29
C ILE A 150 11.71 15.55 -9.48
N ASP A 151 11.08 15.99 -8.40
CA ASP A 151 11.61 17.05 -7.52
C ASP A 151 12.94 16.64 -6.88
N ALA A 152 13.10 15.35 -6.48
CA ALA A 152 14.37 14.85 -5.99
C ALA A 152 15.47 14.90 -7.05
N ALA A 153 15.19 14.44 -8.28
CA ALA A 153 16.15 14.49 -9.38
C ALA A 153 16.58 15.93 -9.71
N LEU A 154 15.64 16.89 -9.71
CA LEU A 154 15.91 18.30 -9.92
C LEU A 154 16.67 18.96 -8.76
N ALA A 155 16.50 18.44 -7.53
CA ALA A 155 17.27 18.90 -6.36
C ALA A 155 18.73 18.39 -6.39
N PHE A 156 19.00 17.24 -7.02
CA PHE A 156 20.34 16.66 -7.10
C PHE A 156 21.13 17.13 -8.31
N GLY A 157 20.46 17.59 -9.39
CA GLY A 157 21.13 18.03 -10.60
C GLY A 157 20.26 18.89 -11.49
N LYS A 158 20.67 19.00 -12.75
CA LYS A 158 19.97 19.81 -13.77
C LYS A 158 19.65 18.94 -15.00
N PRO A 159 18.87 17.87 -14.85
CA PRO A 159 18.44 17.10 -16.02
C PRO A 159 17.58 17.97 -16.94
N ALA A 160 17.69 17.77 -18.25
CA ALA A 160 16.89 18.44 -19.26
C ALA A 160 15.85 17.53 -19.90
N SER A 161 16.04 16.20 -19.81
CA SER A 161 15.20 15.23 -20.49
C SER A 161 14.86 14.02 -19.62
N VAL A 162 13.73 13.39 -19.92
CA VAL A 162 13.26 12.18 -19.25
C VAL A 162 12.61 11.22 -20.24
N ALA A 163 12.91 9.92 -20.11
CA ALA A 163 12.21 8.85 -20.79
C ALA A 163 11.33 8.12 -19.78
N PHE A 164 10.11 7.77 -20.17
CA PHE A 164 9.19 6.96 -19.37
C PHE A 164 9.11 5.54 -19.94
N ILE A 165 9.25 4.54 -19.08
CA ILE A 165 9.03 3.11 -19.36
C ILE A 165 8.06 2.59 -18.34
N TYR A 166 6.92 2.03 -18.75
CA TYR A 166 5.89 1.62 -17.81
C TYR A 166 5.05 0.44 -18.30
N GLU A 167 4.62 -0.38 -17.34
CA GLU A 167 3.67 -1.43 -17.63
C GLU A 167 2.29 -0.85 -17.99
N SER A 168 1.56 -1.49 -18.91
CA SER A 168 0.36 -0.92 -19.54
C SER A 168 -0.93 -1.08 -18.74
N THR A 169 -0.88 -1.61 -17.49
CA THR A 169 -2.07 -1.69 -16.65
C THR A 169 -2.40 -0.35 -15.97
N ASP A 170 -3.47 -0.31 -15.20
CA ASP A 170 -3.95 0.89 -14.49
C ASP A 170 -2.86 1.59 -13.64
N PHE A 171 -1.92 0.84 -13.07
CA PHE A 171 -0.85 1.41 -12.26
C PHE A 171 0.15 2.17 -13.12
N GLY A 172 0.78 1.49 -14.08
CA GLY A 172 1.81 2.09 -14.92
C GLY A 172 1.28 3.21 -15.79
N ALA A 173 0.13 3.01 -16.43
CA ALA A 173 -0.51 4.01 -17.28
C ALA A 173 -0.87 5.30 -16.50
N SER A 174 -1.43 5.15 -15.28
CA SER A 174 -1.81 6.29 -14.44
C SER A 174 -0.59 7.08 -13.97
N LEU A 175 0.43 6.40 -13.44
CA LEU A 175 1.63 7.07 -12.91
C LEU A 175 2.46 7.71 -14.04
N SER A 176 2.61 7.03 -15.18
CA SER A 176 3.30 7.60 -16.35
C SER A 176 2.60 8.86 -16.85
N LYS A 177 1.26 8.84 -16.96
CA LYS A 177 0.50 10.03 -17.41
C LYS A 177 0.78 11.24 -16.54
N VAL A 178 0.54 11.15 -15.24
CA VAL A 178 0.75 12.30 -14.32
C VAL A 178 2.23 12.64 -14.18
N GLY A 179 3.13 11.66 -14.34
CA GLY A 179 4.58 11.89 -14.35
C GLY A 179 5.05 12.71 -15.54
N LYS A 180 4.56 12.42 -16.74
CA LYS A 180 4.85 13.19 -17.96
C LYS A 180 4.34 14.63 -17.86
N GLU A 181 3.08 14.78 -17.42
CA GLU A 181 2.48 16.12 -17.20
C GLU A 181 3.32 16.94 -16.22
N TYR A 182 3.74 16.33 -15.13
CA TYR A 182 4.57 17.01 -14.12
C TYR A 182 5.97 17.30 -14.62
N ALA A 183 6.63 16.37 -15.31
CA ALA A 183 7.95 16.59 -15.91
C ALA A 183 7.96 17.79 -16.86
N VAL A 184 6.98 17.87 -17.77
CA VAL A 184 6.81 19.00 -18.69
C VAL A 184 6.57 20.31 -17.93
N SER A 185 5.76 20.30 -16.88
CA SER A 185 5.52 21.48 -16.04
C SER A 185 6.77 21.99 -15.31
N LYS A 186 7.78 21.13 -15.15
CA LYS A 186 9.09 21.45 -14.57
C LYS A 186 10.16 21.77 -15.61
N GLY A 187 9.80 21.85 -16.88
CA GLY A 187 10.70 22.18 -17.97
C GLY A 187 11.53 21.01 -18.51
N LEU A 188 11.21 19.77 -18.13
CA LEU A 188 11.85 18.58 -18.70
C LEU A 188 11.21 18.23 -20.04
N THR A 189 12.05 17.85 -21.02
CA THR A 189 11.58 17.28 -22.28
C THR A 189 11.33 15.79 -22.12
N VAL A 190 10.12 15.33 -22.42
CA VAL A 190 9.81 13.88 -22.51
C VAL A 190 10.32 13.39 -23.86
N VAL A 191 11.41 12.62 -23.87
CA VAL A 191 12.08 12.14 -25.09
C VAL A 191 11.68 10.73 -25.50
N ALA A 192 11.07 9.94 -24.61
CA ALA A 192 10.49 8.65 -24.92
C ALA A 192 9.31 8.36 -23.97
N ASP A 193 8.32 7.64 -24.50
CA ASP A 193 7.08 7.26 -23.81
C ASP A 193 6.73 5.81 -24.21
N GLU A 194 7.30 4.84 -23.49
CA GLU A 194 7.27 3.44 -23.88
C GLU A 194 6.45 2.61 -22.90
N ALA A 195 5.23 2.27 -23.32
CA ALA A 195 4.40 1.29 -22.62
C ALA A 195 4.84 -0.14 -23.00
N TYR A 196 4.82 -1.05 -22.03
CA TYR A 196 5.05 -2.47 -22.30
C TYR A 196 3.97 -3.35 -21.64
N GLN A 197 3.80 -4.56 -22.18
CA GLN A 197 2.91 -5.54 -21.59
C GLN A 197 3.54 -6.13 -20.33
N LYS A 198 2.83 -6.05 -19.21
CA LYS A 198 3.23 -6.64 -17.92
C LYS A 198 3.59 -8.13 -18.09
N GLY A 199 4.71 -8.54 -17.53
CA GLY A 199 5.19 -9.92 -17.58
C GLY A 199 5.83 -10.32 -18.93
N SER A 200 6.24 -9.35 -19.76
CA SER A 200 6.98 -9.64 -20.99
C SER A 200 8.31 -10.31 -20.68
N PRO A 201 8.75 -11.29 -21.46
CA PRO A 201 10.03 -12.00 -21.23
C PRO A 201 11.25 -11.21 -21.70
N ASP A 202 11.08 -10.11 -22.45
CA ASP A 202 12.15 -9.30 -23.02
C ASP A 202 11.73 -7.86 -23.23
N TYR A 203 12.57 -6.91 -22.82
CA TYR A 203 12.37 -5.47 -22.93
C TYR A 203 13.45 -4.77 -23.78
N ARG A 204 14.34 -5.52 -24.44
CA ARG A 204 15.46 -4.92 -25.20
C ARG A 204 15.00 -4.01 -26.33
N SER A 205 13.88 -4.33 -26.99
CA SER A 205 13.29 -3.44 -28.02
C SER A 205 12.88 -2.09 -27.43
N THR A 206 12.16 -2.09 -26.31
CA THR A 206 11.76 -0.88 -25.57
C THR A 206 13.00 -0.09 -25.11
N LEU A 207 13.96 -0.78 -24.50
CA LEU A 207 15.19 -0.17 -23.99
C LEU A 207 16.08 0.39 -25.11
N SER A 208 16.10 -0.23 -26.31
CA SER A 208 16.83 0.28 -27.48
C SER A 208 16.29 1.62 -27.95
N LYS A 209 14.97 1.79 -28.00
CA LYS A 209 14.34 3.07 -28.34
C LYS A 209 14.70 4.15 -27.33
N VAL A 210 14.58 3.84 -26.03
CA VAL A 210 14.94 4.76 -24.95
C VAL A 210 16.43 5.14 -25.02
N LYS A 211 17.31 4.16 -25.20
CA LYS A 211 18.75 4.40 -25.31
C LYS A 211 19.09 5.30 -26.49
N GLY A 212 18.40 5.14 -27.64
CA GLY A 212 18.58 5.98 -28.83
C GLY A 212 18.26 7.45 -28.60
N GLN A 213 17.43 7.79 -27.61
CA GLN A 213 17.09 9.15 -27.23
C GLN A 213 18.09 9.80 -26.25
N ASN A 214 19.01 9.01 -25.68
CA ASN A 214 20.01 9.44 -24.69
C ASN A 214 19.43 10.33 -23.58
N PRO A 215 18.40 9.85 -22.81
CA PRO A 215 17.73 10.64 -21.80
C PRO A 215 18.61 10.91 -20.58
N ASP A 216 18.46 12.08 -19.96
CA ASP A 216 19.08 12.37 -18.66
C ASP A 216 18.48 11.52 -17.53
N LEU A 217 17.17 11.33 -17.56
CA LEU A 217 16.45 10.54 -16.58
C LEU A 217 15.69 9.38 -17.25
N VAL A 218 15.67 8.23 -16.62
CA VAL A 218 14.79 7.11 -17.01
C VAL A 218 13.82 6.84 -15.86
N PHE A 219 12.55 7.17 -16.07
CA PHE A 219 11.47 6.93 -15.11
C PHE A 219 10.78 5.61 -15.44
N MET A 220 10.89 4.64 -14.52
CA MET A 220 10.36 3.29 -14.71
C MET A 220 9.20 3.01 -13.75
N VAL A 221 8.08 2.51 -14.29
CA VAL A 221 6.91 2.10 -13.49
C VAL A 221 6.63 0.62 -13.75
N SER A 222 6.95 -0.21 -12.78
CA SER A 222 6.97 -1.67 -12.97
C SER A 222 6.65 -2.41 -11.69
N TYR A 223 6.06 -3.60 -11.82
CA TYR A 223 6.04 -4.58 -10.75
C TYR A 223 7.38 -5.31 -10.63
N VAL A 224 7.54 -6.15 -9.60
CA VAL A 224 8.86 -6.67 -9.15
C VAL A 224 9.62 -7.40 -10.25
N ALA A 225 8.99 -8.38 -10.89
CA ALA A 225 9.65 -9.20 -11.91
C ALA A 225 10.10 -8.36 -13.11
N ASP A 226 9.23 -7.47 -13.57
CA ASP A 226 9.50 -6.58 -14.69
C ASP A 226 10.58 -5.55 -14.34
N ALA A 227 10.55 -4.98 -13.12
CA ALA A 227 11.57 -4.04 -12.64
C ALA A 227 12.96 -4.67 -12.65
N ILE A 228 13.09 -5.90 -12.15
CA ILE A 228 14.34 -6.63 -12.13
C ILE A 228 14.85 -6.91 -13.56
N LEU A 229 13.96 -7.41 -14.44
CA LEU A 229 14.33 -7.74 -15.81
C LEU A 229 14.70 -6.49 -16.63
N LEU A 230 13.93 -5.40 -16.50
CA LEU A 230 14.24 -4.11 -17.14
C LEU A 230 15.60 -3.60 -16.73
N MET A 231 15.93 -3.65 -15.44
CA MET A 231 17.21 -3.17 -14.94
C MET A 231 18.37 -4.06 -15.36
N ARG A 232 18.20 -5.40 -15.39
CA ARG A 232 19.21 -6.33 -15.92
C ARG A 232 19.48 -6.05 -17.40
N GLN A 233 18.45 -5.93 -18.21
CA GLN A 233 18.60 -5.65 -19.63
C GLN A 233 19.12 -4.22 -19.88
N SER A 234 18.76 -3.24 -19.04
CA SER A 234 19.37 -1.90 -19.08
C SER A 234 20.89 -1.95 -18.88
N ARG A 235 21.35 -2.77 -17.91
CA ARG A 235 22.80 -3.01 -17.68
C ARG A 235 23.46 -3.69 -18.88
N GLU A 236 22.89 -4.79 -19.38
CA GLU A 236 23.40 -5.53 -20.54
C GLU A 236 23.52 -4.64 -21.78
N MET A 237 22.59 -3.74 -21.99
CA MET A 237 22.60 -2.80 -23.11
C MET A 237 23.44 -1.55 -22.85
N GLY A 238 24.00 -1.38 -21.65
CA GLY A 238 24.80 -0.22 -21.29
C GLY A 238 23.99 1.09 -21.27
N LEU A 239 22.71 1.04 -20.90
CA LEU A 239 21.91 2.25 -20.69
C LEU A 239 22.43 3.00 -19.45
N LYS A 240 22.80 4.27 -19.60
CA LYS A 240 23.46 5.05 -18.55
C LYS A 240 22.92 6.48 -18.47
N PRO A 241 21.71 6.68 -17.93
CA PRO A 241 21.17 8.02 -17.65
C PRO A 241 21.89 8.65 -16.45
N GLN A 242 21.61 9.93 -16.17
CA GLN A 242 22.04 10.57 -14.91
C GLN A 242 21.32 9.96 -13.69
N ALA A 243 20.09 9.43 -13.85
CA ALA A 243 19.42 8.65 -12.82
C ALA A 243 18.36 7.70 -13.39
N PHE A 244 18.24 6.53 -12.73
CA PHE A 244 17.08 5.65 -12.83
C PHE A 244 16.11 5.98 -11.70
N LEU A 245 14.86 6.29 -12.04
CA LEU A 245 13.80 6.67 -11.12
C LEU A 245 12.73 5.57 -11.09
N GLY A 246 12.70 4.77 -10.04
CA GLY A 246 11.73 3.71 -9.83
C GLY A 246 10.44 4.24 -9.19
N GLY A 247 9.30 4.07 -9.84
CA GLY A 247 7.99 4.55 -9.42
C GLY A 247 7.35 3.78 -8.26
N GLY A 248 8.11 3.33 -7.28
CA GLY A 248 7.62 2.52 -6.16
C GLY A 248 7.37 1.06 -6.59
N ALA A 249 6.30 0.43 -6.08
CA ALA A 249 5.92 -0.95 -6.39
C ALA A 249 7.12 -1.92 -6.45
N GLY A 250 7.53 -2.35 -7.64
CA GLY A 250 8.64 -3.28 -7.85
C GLY A 250 10.00 -2.76 -7.42
N PHE A 251 10.19 -1.44 -7.39
CA PHE A 251 11.47 -0.80 -7.04
C PHE A 251 11.66 -0.56 -5.53
N ASP A 252 10.65 -0.78 -4.68
CA ASP A 252 10.81 -0.77 -3.22
C ASP A 252 10.39 -2.11 -2.63
N THR A 253 11.21 -3.12 -2.90
CA THR A 253 11.01 -4.50 -2.44
C THR A 253 12.32 -5.12 -1.98
N ALA A 254 12.23 -6.12 -1.09
CA ALA A 254 13.41 -6.87 -0.65
C ALA A 254 14.06 -7.66 -1.80
N GLN A 255 13.26 -8.11 -2.78
CA GLN A 255 13.78 -8.79 -3.97
C GLN A 255 14.63 -7.85 -4.81
N PHE A 256 14.12 -6.65 -5.13
CA PHE A 256 14.87 -5.67 -5.92
C PHE A 256 16.14 -5.20 -5.19
N GLU A 257 16.05 -4.96 -3.89
CA GLU A 257 17.20 -4.62 -3.04
C GLU A 257 18.29 -5.71 -3.06
N GLY A 258 17.88 -6.99 -3.09
CA GLY A 258 18.77 -8.14 -3.17
C GLY A 258 19.59 -8.23 -4.48
N GLU A 259 19.09 -7.64 -5.54
CA GLU A 259 19.71 -7.59 -6.87
C GLU A 259 20.76 -6.46 -6.96
N LYS A 260 21.80 -6.54 -6.13
CA LYS A 260 22.80 -5.47 -5.91
C LYS A 260 23.47 -4.95 -7.18
N ASP A 261 23.65 -5.81 -8.18
CA ASP A 261 24.27 -5.48 -9.47
C ASP A 261 23.43 -4.49 -10.29
N ILE A 262 22.13 -4.44 -10.06
CA ILE A 262 21.20 -3.63 -10.84
C ILE A 262 20.42 -2.62 -9.98
N SER A 263 20.32 -2.82 -8.66
CA SER A 263 19.63 -1.92 -7.77
C SER A 263 20.52 -0.77 -7.25
N THR A 264 21.85 -0.98 -7.20
CA THR A 264 22.78 0.01 -6.65
C THR A 264 22.67 1.35 -7.37
N ASN A 265 22.49 2.43 -6.59
CA ASN A 265 22.28 3.82 -7.02
C ASN A 265 20.97 4.09 -7.77
N VAL A 266 20.02 3.15 -7.81
CA VAL A 266 18.66 3.38 -8.29
C VAL A 266 17.87 4.13 -7.24
N PHE A 267 17.16 5.17 -7.65
CA PHE A 267 16.21 5.87 -6.81
C PHE A 267 14.86 5.17 -6.83
N SER A 268 14.18 5.13 -5.70
CA SER A 268 12.77 4.72 -5.64
C SER A 268 11.99 5.63 -4.71
N VAL A 269 10.73 5.82 -5.01
CA VAL A 269 9.81 6.49 -4.09
C VAL A 269 9.22 5.46 -3.13
N THR A 270 9.05 5.85 -1.88
CA THR A 270 8.43 5.00 -0.85
C THR A 270 7.39 5.79 -0.05
N GLN A 271 6.46 5.12 0.59
CA GLN A 271 5.44 5.74 1.43
C GLN A 271 5.77 5.67 2.92
N TRP A 272 6.77 4.90 3.26
CA TRP A 272 7.17 4.67 4.65
C TRP A 272 8.64 4.28 4.72
N THR A 273 9.29 4.75 5.78
CA THR A 273 10.65 4.31 6.12
C THR A 273 10.72 3.92 7.60
N PRO A 274 11.56 2.95 7.97
CA PRO A 274 11.70 2.53 9.37
C PRO A 274 12.21 3.65 10.28
N ASP A 275 12.88 4.64 9.72
CA ASP A 275 13.50 5.73 10.48
C ASP A 275 12.59 6.93 10.71
N SER A 276 11.37 6.93 10.18
CA SER A 276 10.44 8.07 10.25
C SER A 276 9.98 8.38 11.67
N SER A 277 9.83 7.36 12.54
CA SER A 277 9.40 7.53 13.93
C SER A 277 9.87 6.38 14.82
N LYS A 278 9.73 6.54 16.15
CA LYS A 278 9.95 5.41 17.08
C LYS A 278 9.01 4.25 16.80
N ALA A 279 7.73 4.51 16.54
CA ALA A 279 6.74 3.49 16.22
C ALA A 279 7.11 2.73 14.93
N SER A 280 7.63 3.42 13.91
CA SER A 280 8.13 2.82 12.67
C SER A 280 9.34 1.91 12.90
N LYS A 281 10.28 2.33 13.77
CA LYS A 281 11.43 1.50 14.16
C LYS A 281 10.99 0.23 14.90
N ASP A 282 10.07 0.37 15.85
CA ASP A 282 9.54 -0.74 16.63
C ASP A 282 8.78 -1.74 15.73
N PHE A 283 7.97 -1.25 14.78
CA PHE A 283 7.31 -2.07 13.77
C PHE A 283 8.33 -2.81 12.90
N ALA A 284 9.35 -2.12 12.39
CA ALA A 284 10.38 -2.73 11.56
C ALA A 284 11.14 -3.83 12.30
N ALA A 285 11.51 -3.59 13.56
CA ALA A 285 12.20 -4.57 14.39
C ALA A 285 11.34 -5.82 14.65
N ARG A 286 10.07 -5.65 14.99
CA ARG A 286 9.11 -6.75 15.18
C ARG A 286 8.88 -7.55 13.91
N TYR A 287 8.73 -6.87 12.77
CA TYR A 287 8.56 -7.49 11.47
C TYR A 287 9.79 -8.34 11.12
N GLN A 288 10.99 -7.76 11.25
CA GLN A 288 12.25 -8.46 10.98
C GLN A 288 12.44 -9.67 11.89
N ALA A 289 12.15 -9.53 13.18
CA ALA A 289 12.28 -10.63 14.15
C ALA A 289 11.33 -11.79 13.85
N ARG A 290 10.12 -11.51 13.36
CA ARG A 290 9.10 -12.54 13.09
C ARG A 290 9.25 -13.19 11.73
N PHE A 291 9.58 -12.41 10.68
CA PHE A 291 9.53 -12.89 9.31
C PHE A 291 10.91 -13.02 8.64
N GLY A 292 11.99 -12.65 9.33
CA GLY A 292 13.36 -12.78 8.82
C GLY A 292 13.72 -11.83 7.67
N LYS A 293 12.82 -10.90 7.33
CA LYS A 293 12.95 -9.96 6.20
C LYS A 293 12.66 -8.53 6.69
N ARG A 294 13.29 -7.51 6.05
CA ARG A 294 12.88 -6.13 6.34
C ARG A 294 11.47 -5.87 5.81
N PRO A 295 10.65 -5.08 6.52
CA PRO A 295 9.39 -4.63 5.96
C PRO A 295 9.62 -3.60 4.87
N THR A 296 8.69 -3.54 3.91
CA THR A 296 8.58 -2.45 2.95
C THR A 296 7.32 -1.63 3.24
N TYR A 297 7.12 -0.54 2.51
CA TYR A 297 5.90 0.26 2.68
C TYR A 297 4.61 -0.57 2.45
N HIS A 298 4.66 -1.62 1.66
CA HIS A 298 3.51 -2.51 1.45
C HIS A 298 3.01 -3.14 2.76
N ALA A 299 3.95 -3.62 3.59
CA ALA A 299 3.62 -4.13 4.92
C ALA A 299 3.12 -3.01 5.85
N ALA A 300 3.79 -1.85 5.84
CA ALA A 300 3.44 -0.72 6.68
C ALA A 300 2.06 -0.13 6.35
N CYS A 301 1.74 0.03 5.05
CA CYS A 301 0.45 0.49 4.59
C CYS A 301 -0.68 -0.49 4.94
N THR A 302 -0.44 -1.80 4.80
CA THR A 302 -1.44 -2.83 5.16
C THR A 302 -1.68 -2.86 6.66
N TYR A 303 -0.60 -2.84 7.46
CA TYR A 303 -0.69 -2.71 8.91
C TYR A 303 -1.50 -1.48 9.30
N THR A 304 -1.17 -0.30 8.75
CA THR A 304 -1.86 0.96 9.03
C THR A 304 -3.33 0.89 8.62
N SER A 305 -3.64 0.38 7.43
CA SER A 305 -5.03 0.24 6.96
C SER A 305 -5.86 -0.63 7.89
N MET A 306 -5.29 -1.75 8.37
CA MET A 306 -5.99 -2.64 9.29
C MET A 306 -6.15 -2.02 10.68
N MET A 307 -5.14 -1.29 11.19
CA MET A 307 -5.25 -0.56 12.46
C MET A 307 -6.34 0.52 12.41
N VAL A 308 -6.43 1.26 11.29
CA VAL A 308 -7.47 2.29 11.08
C VAL A 308 -8.86 1.65 10.99
N VAL A 309 -9.01 0.54 10.25
CA VAL A 309 -10.27 -0.21 10.21
C VAL A 309 -10.64 -0.75 11.60
N GLY A 310 -9.71 -1.32 12.33
CA GLY A 310 -9.93 -1.79 13.70
C GLY A 310 -10.39 -0.69 14.64
N ALA A 311 -9.76 0.49 14.56
CA ALA A 311 -10.18 1.66 15.33
C ALA A 311 -11.62 2.13 14.97
N ALA A 312 -11.97 2.12 13.69
CA ALA A 312 -13.32 2.44 13.23
C ALA A 312 -14.36 1.39 13.71
N VAL A 313 -13.99 0.10 13.70
CA VAL A 313 -14.81 -1.00 14.23
C VAL A 313 -15.01 -0.86 15.74
N LYS A 314 -14.01 -0.40 16.49
CA LYS A 314 -14.17 -0.12 17.93
C LYS A 314 -15.28 0.90 18.21
N VAL A 315 -15.49 1.85 17.28
CA VAL A 315 -16.56 2.87 17.37
C VAL A 315 -17.89 2.35 16.83
N GLY A 316 -17.87 1.70 15.66
CA GLY A 316 -19.07 1.35 14.89
C GLY A 316 -19.59 -0.08 15.11
N GLY A 317 -18.82 -0.96 15.74
CA GLY A 317 -19.15 -2.39 15.85
C GLY A 317 -19.22 -3.06 14.48
N ALA A 318 -20.24 -3.89 14.28
CA ALA A 318 -20.50 -4.58 13.01
C ALA A 318 -21.37 -3.75 12.04
N ASP A 319 -21.77 -2.54 12.41
CA ASP A 319 -22.61 -1.65 11.58
C ASP A 319 -21.75 -0.96 10.51
N ARG A 320 -21.96 -1.33 9.24
CA ARG A 320 -21.24 -0.79 8.08
C ARG A 320 -21.30 0.73 7.99
N ALA A 321 -22.49 1.32 8.23
CA ALA A 321 -22.70 2.76 8.12
C ALA A 321 -21.95 3.53 9.22
N LYS A 322 -21.96 3.01 10.46
CA LYS A 322 -21.21 3.59 11.57
C LYS A 322 -19.70 3.47 11.38
N VAL A 323 -19.21 2.31 10.89
CA VAL A 323 -17.78 2.13 10.57
C VAL A 323 -17.37 3.08 9.45
N ARG A 324 -18.16 3.21 8.38
CA ARG A 324 -17.90 4.20 7.32
C ARG A 324 -17.87 5.63 7.87
N ALA A 325 -18.82 5.99 8.72
CA ALA A 325 -18.85 7.32 9.33
C ALA A 325 -17.61 7.57 10.20
N ALA A 326 -17.18 6.58 10.99
CA ALA A 326 -15.96 6.66 11.78
C ALA A 326 -14.72 6.81 10.90
N LEU A 327 -14.62 6.07 9.80
CA LEU A 327 -13.55 6.22 8.81
C LEU A 327 -13.52 7.63 8.20
N ALA A 328 -14.68 8.18 7.83
CA ALA A 328 -14.77 9.47 7.17
C ALA A 328 -14.48 10.67 8.09
N SER A 329 -14.65 10.53 9.40
CA SER A 329 -14.46 11.63 10.36
C SER A 329 -13.26 11.46 11.29
N GLY A 330 -12.66 10.27 11.32
CA GLY A 330 -11.58 9.95 12.22
C GLY A 330 -10.22 10.50 11.81
N THR A 331 -9.35 10.60 12.80
CA THR A 331 -7.93 10.93 12.64
C THR A 331 -7.13 9.98 13.52
N TRP A 332 -6.12 9.33 12.95
CA TRP A 332 -5.34 8.29 13.62
C TRP A 332 -3.86 8.57 13.54
N GLN A 333 -3.17 8.50 14.69
CA GLN A 333 -1.71 8.46 14.72
C GLN A 333 -1.25 7.03 14.46
N THR A 334 -0.41 6.85 13.47
CA THR A 334 0.01 5.54 12.97
C THR A 334 1.53 5.48 12.77
N ILE A 335 2.04 4.32 12.32
CA ILE A 335 3.44 4.20 11.87
C ILE A 335 3.73 4.95 10.56
N MET A 336 2.69 5.46 9.90
CA MET A 336 2.76 6.30 8.69
C MET A 336 2.37 7.74 9.00
N ASP A 337 2.70 8.23 10.20
CA ASP A 337 2.24 9.50 10.75
C ASP A 337 0.71 9.57 10.91
N GLU A 338 0.13 10.75 10.72
CA GLU A 338 -1.31 10.94 10.81
C GLU A 338 -2.01 10.39 9.57
N VAL A 339 -3.05 9.59 9.79
CA VAL A 339 -4.00 9.18 8.74
C VAL A 339 -5.32 9.88 8.97
N LYS A 340 -5.76 10.60 7.94
CA LYS A 340 -7.05 11.29 7.88
C LYS A 340 -7.57 11.27 6.47
N PHE A 341 -8.82 10.86 6.31
CA PHE A 341 -9.45 10.81 5.00
C PHE A 341 -10.17 12.12 4.70
N GLU A 342 -9.66 12.85 3.71
CA GLU A 342 -10.13 14.20 3.37
C GLU A 342 -10.60 14.30 1.92
N ALA A 343 -11.37 15.34 1.64
CA ALA A 343 -11.67 15.79 0.28
C ALA A 343 -10.75 16.96 -0.08
N TYR A 344 -10.02 16.84 -1.20
CA TYR A 344 -9.17 17.90 -1.74
C TYR A 344 -8.86 17.67 -3.21
N GLU A 345 -8.72 18.71 -3.99
CA GLU A 345 -8.32 18.65 -5.42
C GLU A 345 -9.10 17.61 -6.25
N GLY A 346 -10.39 17.42 -5.93
CA GLY A 346 -11.26 16.42 -6.56
C GLY A 346 -11.15 15.00 -6.02
N PHE A 347 -10.27 14.74 -5.07
CA PHE A 347 -10.26 13.50 -4.31
C PHE A 347 -11.33 13.47 -3.22
N THR A 348 -11.83 12.28 -2.90
CA THR A 348 -12.70 12.01 -1.76
C THR A 348 -12.10 10.91 -0.90
N ASN A 349 -12.22 11.00 0.42
CA ASN A 349 -11.71 10.00 1.37
C ASN A 349 -10.23 9.60 1.11
N GLN A 350 -9.40 10.58 0.80
CA GLN A 350 -7.99 10.39 0.48
C GLN A 350 -7.10 10.89 1.62
N ASN A 351 -6.21 10.03 2.10
CA ASN A 351 -5.16 10.44 3.03
C ASN A 351 -4.08 11.25 2.30
N ARG A 352 -3.53 12.28 2.97
CA ARG A 352 -2.40 13.07 2.44
C ARG A 352 -1.08 12.51 2.97
N ASN A 353 -0.28 11.99 2.06
CA ASN A 353 1.04 11.45 2.40
C ASN A 353 2.14 12.26 1.74
N ALA A 354 3.20 12.55 2.48
CA ALA A 354 4.49 12.87 1.90
C ALA A 354 5.20 11.58 1.51
N MET A 355 5.84 11.56 0.35
CA MET A 355 6.58 10.38 -0.09
C MET A 355 8.07 10.68 -0.13
N PRO A 356 8.87 10.12 0.78
CA PRO A 356 10.31 10.22 0.68
C PRO A 356 10.84 9.43 -0.53
N VAL A 357 12.02 9.86 -1.01
CA VAL A 357 12.77 9.12 -2.02
C VAL A 357 13.94 8.43 -1.35
N ILE A 358 14.05 7.14 -1.62
CA ILE A 358 15.15 6.30 -1.20
C ILE A 358 16.10 6.05 -2.36
N GLN A 359 17.33 5.70 -2.03
CA GLN A 359 18.33 5.18 -2.97
C GLN A 359 18.98 3.92 -2.40
N TYR A 360 19.28 2.97 -3.26
CA TYR A 360 20.00 1.79 -2.84
C TYR A 360 21.50 2.07 -2.82
N GLN A 361 22.10 2.11 -1.63
CA GLN A 361 23.53 2.36 -1.42
C GLN A 361 24.15 1.25 -0.58
N ALA A 362 25.25 0.69 -1.01
CA ALA A 362 25.95 -0.39 -0.31
C ALA A 362 25.03 -1.57 0.09
N GLY A 363 24.05 -1.89 -0.76
CA GLY A 363 23.09 -3.00 -0.54
C GLY A 363 22.01 -2.72 0.48
N LYS A 364 21.74 -1.45 0.80
CA LYS A 364 20.67 -1.01 1.70
C LYS A 364 19.90 0.15 1.09
N SER A 365 18.60 0.23 1.35
CA SER A 365 17.81 1.41 1.05
C SER A 365 18.07 2.51 2.10
N VAL A 366 18.40 3.71 1.64
CA VAL A 366 18.60 4.89 2.48
C VAL A 366 17.75 6.04 1.98
N THR A 367 17.20 6.85 2.86
CA THR A 367 16.41 8.03 2.48
C THR A 367 17.35 9.14 2.02
N VAL A 368 17.11 9.70 0.84
CA VAL A 368 17.92 10.77 0.26
C VAL A 368 17.15 12.07 -0.01
N TYR A 369 15.81 12.03 0.01
CA TYR A 369 14.94 13.19 -0.19
C TYR A 369 13.60 13.00 0.55
N PRO A 370 12.98 14.08 1.09
CA PRO A 370 13.45 15.48 1.10
C PRO A 370 14.64 15.66 2.07
N PRO A 371 15.39 16.77 1.96
CA PRO A 371 16.60 17.01 2.77
C PRO A 371 16.41 16.83 4.27
N LYS A 372 15.25 17.25 4.81
CA LYS A 372 14.91 17.11 6.24
C LYS A 372 14.75 15.67 6.72
N ALA A 373 14.45 14.73 5.82
CA ALA A 373 14.26 13.32 6.11
C ALA A 373 15.45 12.45 5.66
N ALA A 374 16.41 13.05 4.93
CA ALA A 374 17.53 12.33 4.36
C ALA A 374 18.43 11.75 5.47
N THR A 375 18.75 10.45 5.33
CA THR A 375 19.70 9.72 6.20
C THR A 375 21.06 9.52 5.51
N ALA A 376 21.15 9.80 4.20
CA ALA A 376 22.35 9.75 3.41
C ALA A 376 22.34 10.80 2.28
N LYS A 377 23.52 11.14 1.75
CA LYS A 377 23.62 11.93 0.52
C LYS A 377 23.29 11.06 -0.70
N ALA A 378 22.56 11.64 -1.66
CA ALA A 378 22.31 10.97 -2.93
C ALA A 378 23.63 10.79 -3.73
N VAL A 379 23.75 9.65 -4.37
CA VAL A 379 24.78 9.41 -5.42
C VAL A 379 24.16 9.83 -6.75
N TYR A 380 24.53 11.00 -7.20
CA TYR A 380 24.07 11.61 -8.44
C TYR A 380 25.22 12.38 -9.10
N PRO A 381 25.45 12.29 -10.43
CA PRO A 381 24.75 11.39 -11.34
C PRO A 381 25.07 9.91 -11.11
N PHE A 382 24.27 9.01 -11.75
CA PHE A 382 24.51 7.58 -11.73
C PHE A 382 25.92 7.26 -12.24
N PRO A 383 26.79 6.64 -11.43
CA PRO A 383 28.20 6.49 -11.79
C PRO A 383 28.44 5.47 -12.91
N GLY A 384 27.41 4.75 -13.31
CA GLY A 384 27.47 3.65 -14.27
C GLY A 384 27.38 2.28 -13.59
N TRP A 385 27.27 1.27 -14.43
CA TRP A 385 27.25 -0.13 -14.01
C TRP A 385 28.65 -0.57 -13.54
N LYS A 386 28.69 -1.33 -12.47
CA LYS A 386 29.93 -1.98 -11.99
C LYS A 386 30.04 -3.39 -12.53
#